data_cc82d9fcd160b77021b2d257acfd7b5c
#
_entry.id   cc82d9fcd160b77021b2d257acfd7b5c
#
_cell.length_a   1.000
_cell.length_b   1.000
_cell.length_c   1.000
_cell.angle_alpha   90.00
_cell.angle_beta   90.00
_cell.angle_gamma   90.00
#
_symmetry.space_group_name_H-M   'P 1'
#
loop_
_entity.id
_entity.type
_entity.pdbx_description
1 polymer ?
#
loop_
_entity_poly.entity_id
_entity_poly.type
_entity_poly.pdbx_seq_one_letter_code
_entity_poly.pdbx_strand_id
1 'polypeptide(L)'
;MVAADRLARARAAAASVPDPEIPALTIDELGMLHDVALIGDTVEVAITPSYLGCPATVPIAQDVATALARAGFPNARVRTVLAPAWSSDRITAEGRRKLAASGIAPPDRALPQPRCPRCGSGETEQISAFGATPCKALHRCLTCREPFEAFKCH
;
A
#
# COMPACT_ATOMS: atom_id res chain seq x y z
N MET A 1 -8.56 -29.14 -10.00
CA MET A 1 -8.71 -27.84 -9.32
C MET A 1 -9.57 -26.93 -10.19
N VAL A 2 -10.67 -26.46 -9.64
CA VAL A 2 -11.60 -25.57 -10.38
C VAL A 2 -11.00 -24.16 -10.57
N ALA A 3 -11.43 -23.46 -11.61
CA ALA A 3 -10.93 -22.13 -11.92
C ALA A 3 -11.07 -21.13 -10.76
N ALA A 4 -12.18 -21.19 -10.02
CA ALA A 4 -12.42 -20.33 -8.86
C ALA A 4 -11.38 -20.56 -7.74
N ASP A 5 -10.98 -21.81 -7.49
CA ASP A 5 -9.97 -22.15 -6.49
C ASP A 5 -8.57 -21.70 -6.94
N ARG A 6 -8.25 -21.84 -8.23
CA ARG A 6 -7.00 -21.31 -8.81
C ARG A 6 -6.93 -19.79 -8.65
N LEU A 7 -8.02 -19.09 -8.97
CA LEU A 7 -8.10 -17.63 -8.84
C LEU A 7 -7.94 -17.19 -7.38
N ALA A 8 -8.62 -17.87 -6.45
CA ALA A 8 -8.51 -17.55 -5.02
C ALA A 8 -7.07 -17.74 -4.51
N ARG A 9 -6.39 -18.80 -4.91
CA ARG A 9 -4.98 -19.05 -4.56
C ARG A 9 -4.05 -17.99 -5.14
N ALA A 10 -4.23 -17.64 -6.41
CA ALA A 10 -3.44 -16.61 -7.06
C ALA A 10 -3.63 -15.25 -6.38
N ARG A 11 -4.88 -14.91 -6.06
CA ARG A 11 -5.21 -13.66 -5.36
C ARG A 11 -4.58 -13.62 -3.96
N ALA A 12 -4.68 -14.70 -3.20
CA ALA A 12 -4.07 -14.79 -1.87
C ALA A 12 -2.54 -14.62 -1.93
N ALA A 13 -1.89 -15.23 -2.92
CA ALA A 13 -0.44 -15.10 -3.11
C ALA A 13 -0.04 -13.66 -3.43
N ALA A 14 -0.74 -13.01 -4.37
CA ALA A 14 -0.47 -11.61 -4.73
C ALA A 14 -0.75 -10.65 -3.56
N ALA A 15 -1.86 -10.87 -2.84
CA ALA A 15 -2.27 -10.04 -1.71
C ALA A 15 -1.30 -10.11 -0.52
N SER A 16 -0.53 -11.17 -0.39
CA SER A 16 0.40 -11.37 0.73
C SER A 16 1.73 -10.61 0.58
N VAL A 17 1.99 -10.02 -0.57
CA VAL A 17 3.26 -9.33 -0.85
C VAL A 17 3.35 -8.04 -0.04
N PRO A 18 4.40 -7.87 0.79
CA PRO A 18 4.59 -6.63 1.54
C PRO A 18 5.08 -5.50 0.65
N ASP A 19 4.72 -4.27 1.02
CA ASP A 19 5.30 -3.07 0.42
C ASP A 19 6.75 -2.90 0.88
N PRO A 20 7.73 -2.67 -0.02
CA PRO A 20 9.13 -2.55 0.36
C PRO A 20 9.44 -1.28 1.16
N GLU A 21 8.65 -0.23 1.02
CA GLU A 21 8.83 1.04 1.74
C GLU A 21 8.10 1.04 3.09
N ILE A 22 7.03 0.24 3.23
CA ILE A 22 6.26 0.08 4.46
C ILE A 22 6.02 -1.42 4.70
N PRO A 23 7.05 -2.19 5.13
CA PRO A 23 6.97 -3.65 5.18
C PRO A 23 5.91 -4.22 6.13
N ALA A 24 5.38 -3.42 7.05
CA ALA A 24 4.28 -3.82 7.93
C ALA A 24 2.96 -4.00 7.19
N LEU A 25 2.81 -3.41 6.00
CA LEU A 25 1.62 -3.49 5.16
C LEU A 25 1.86 -4.31 3.91
N THR A 26 0.82 -5.02 3.48
CA THR A 26 0.81 -5.65 2.16
C THR A 26 0.32 -4.67 1.10
N ILE A 27 0.62 -4.98 -0.17
CA ILE A 27 0.13 -4.18 -1.30
C ILE A 27 -1.40 -4.20 -1.41
N ASP A 28 -2.04 -5.26 -0.92
CA ASP A 28 -3.50 -5.34 -0.85
C ASP A 28 -4.06 -4.39 0.21
N GLU A 29 -3.46 -4.36 1.39
CA GLU A 29 -3.83 -3.42 2.46
C GLU A 29 -3.64 -1.96 2.07
N LEU A 30 -2.62 -1.66 1.25
CA LEU A 30 -2.40 -0.33 0.67
C LEU A 30 -3.33 -0.01 -0.51
N GLY A 31 -4.11 -0.98 -0.99
CA GLY A 31 -5.01 -0.80 -2.12
C GLY A 31 -4.29 -0.69 -3.48
N MET A 32 -3.06 -1.18 -3.57
CA MET A 32 -2.27 -1.19 -4.80
C MET A 32 -2.56 -2.41 -5.68
N LEU A 33 -3.09 -3.50 -5.11
CA LEU A 33 -3.54 -4.67 -5.86
C LEU A 33 -4.86 -4.33 -6.55
N HIS A 34 -4.79 -4.05 -7.85
CA HIS A 34 -5.95 -3.59 -8.62
C HIS A 34 -6.87 -4.74 -9.02
N ASP A 35 -6.31 -5.78 -9.62
CA ASP A 35 -7.06 -6.93 -10.10
C ASP A 35 -6.19 -8.18 -10.20
N VAL A 36 -6.83 -9.34 -10.08
CA VAL A 36 -6.24 -10.66 -10.33
C VAL A 36 -7.24 -11.45 -11.18
N ALA A 37 -6.83 -11.84 -12.37
CA ALA A 37 -7.68 -12.53 -13.33
C ALA A 37 -7.01 -13.83 -13.86
N LEU A 38 -7.84 -14.77 -14.30
CA LEU A 38 -7.42 -15.91 -15.11
C LEU A 38 -7.79 -15.64 -16.57
N ILE A 39 -6.79 -15.63 -17.44
CA ILE A 39 -6.96 -15.49 -18.88
C ILE A 39 -6.46 -16.80 -19.51
N GLY A 40 -7.40 -17.69 -19.82
CA GLY A 40 -7.04 -19.06 -20.14
C GLY A 40 -6.38 -19.75 -18.95
N ASP A 41 -5.18 -20.25 -19.13
CA ASP A 41 -4.38 -20.87 -18.07
C ASP A 41 -3.39 -19.93 -17.39
N THR A 42 -3.35 -18.67 -17.81
CA THR A 42 -2.41 -17.67 -17.30
C THR A 42 -3.07 -16.79 -16.24
N VAL A 43 -2.40 -16.60 -15.11
CA VAL A 43 -2.78 -15.59 -14.11
C VAL A 43 -2.25 -14.24 -14.56
N GLU A 44 -3.11 -13.23 -14.59
CA GLU A 44 -2.73 -11.85 -14.82
C GLU A 44 -3.04 -11.01 -13.57
N VAL A 45 -2.04 -10.27 -13.09
CA VAL A 45 -2.17 -9.37 -11.93
C VAL A 45 -1.94 -7.94 -12.38
N ALA A 46 -2.85 -7.06 -12.01
CA ALA A 46 -2.72 -5.63 -12.22
C ALA A 46 -2.43 -4.94 -10.89
N ILE A 47 -1.36 -4.13 -10.86
CA ILE A 47 -1.01 -3.29 -9.72
C ILE A 47 -1.10 -1.82 -10.11
N THR A 48 -1.55 -0.99 -9.18
CA THR A 48 -1.64 0.47 -9.35
C THR A 48 -0.68 1.14 -8.39
N PRO A 49 0.34 1.87 -8.88
CA PRO A 49 1.28 2.56 -8.00
C PRO A 49 0.60 3.72 -7.28
N SER A 50 1.04 4.04 -6.07
CA SER A 50 0.49 5.12 -5.27
C SER A 50 0.75 6.52 -5.85
N TYR A 51 1.75 6.64 -6.72
CA TYR A 51 2.03 7.86 -7.51
C TYR A 51 2.84 7.51 -8.76
N LEU A 52 2.81 8.39 -9.76
CA LEU A 52 3.57 8.20 -10.99
C LEU A 52 5.07 8.22 -10.69
N GLY A 53 5.79 7.22 -11.20
CA GLY A 53 7.23 7.11 -10.99
C GLY A 53 7.62 6.55 -9.62
N CYS A 54 6.68 5.93 -8.90
CA CYS A 54 6.97 5.26 -7.62
C CYS A 54 8.11 4.25 -7.78
N PRO A 55 9.25 4.40 -7.08
CA PRO A 55 10.38 3.50 -7.22
C PRO A 55 10.10 2.08 -6.71
N ALA A 56 9.08 1.91 -5.88
CA ALA A 56 8.65 0.61 -5.37
C ALA A 56 7.91 -0.24 -6.42
N THR A 57 7.46 0.33 -7.53
CA THR A 57 6.63 -0.37 -8.53
C THR A 57 7.34 -1.59 -9.13
N VAL A 58 8.61 -1.45 -9.51
CA VAL A 58 9.37 -2.57 -10.11
C VAL A 58 9.65 -3.68 -9.09
N PRO A 59 10.19 -3.39 -7.89
CA PRO A 59 10.35 -4.41 -6.85
C PRO A 59 9.04 -5.12 -6.49
N ILE A 60 7.93 -4.39 -6.36
CA ILE A 60 6.61 -4.98 -6.08
C ILE A 60 6.20 -5.95 -7.19
N ALA A 61 6.34 -5.57 -8.45
CA ALA A 61 6.00 -6.45 -9.58
C ALA A 61 6.84 -7.74 -9.56
N GLN A 62 8.12 -7.65 -9.24
CA GLN A 62 9.01 -8.81 -9.11
C GLN A 62 8.61 -9.71 -7.94
N ASP A 63 8.28 -9.12 -6.80
CA ASP A 63 7.86 -9.86 -5.60
C ASP A 63 6.51 -10.57 -5.83
N VAL A 64 5.58 -9.91 -6.52
CA VAL A 64 4.30 -10.52 -6.92
C VAL A 64 4.53 -11.71 -7.84
N ALA A 65 5.37 -11.56 -8.87
CA ALA A 65 5.71 -12.66 -9.78
C ALA A 65 6.35 -13.83 -9.03
N THR A 66 7.24 -13.56 -8.09
CA THR A 66 7.88 -14.59 -7.26
C THR A 66 6.88 -15.30 -6.37
N ALA A 67 5.99 -14.57 -5.72
CA ALA A 67 4.95 -15.14 -4.86
C ALA A 67 3.99 -16.02 -5.66
N LEU A 68 3.61 -15.61 -6.85
CA LEU A 68 2.77 -16.38 -7.76
C LEU A 68 3.46 -17.67 -8.24
N ALA A 69 4.74 -17.59 -8.60
CA ALA A 69 5.51 -18.75 -8.99
C ALA A 69 5.58 -19.81 -7.88
N ARG A 70 5.82 -19.36 -6.64
CA ARG A 70 5.82 -20.24 -5.45
C ARG A 70 4.44 -20.85 -5.17
N ALA A 71 3.38 -20.16 -5.54
CA ALA A 71 2.00 -20.66 -5.40
C ALA A 71 1.56 -21.60 -6.53
N GLY A 72 2.45 -21.87 -7.50
CA GLY A 72 2.19 -22.78 -8.62
C GLY A 72 1.77 -22.09 -9.91
N PHE A 73 2.05 -20.77 -10.04
CA PHE A 73 1.74 -19.96 -11.24
C PHE A 73 3.02 -19.34 -11.84
N PRO A 74 3.95 -20.17 -12.37
CA PRO A 74 5.26 -19.67 -12.84
C PRO A 74 5.16 -18.77 -14.08
N ASN A 75 4.07 -18.85 -14.84
CA ASN A 75 3.86 -18.09 -16.07
C ASN A 75 2.92 -16.89 -15.84
N ALA A 76 2.70 -16.49 -14.59
CA ALA A 76 1.88 -15.33 -14.28
C ALA A 76 2.46 -14.04 -14.87
N ARG A 77 1.58 -13.16 -15.27
CA ARG A 77 1.92 -11.83 -15.80
C ARG A 77 1.53 -10.76 -14.81
N VAL A 78 2.44 -9.83 -14.55
CA VAL A 78 2.20 -8.67 -13.71
C VAL A 78 2.30 -7.41 -14.57
N ARG A 79 1.26 -6.60 -14.56
CA ARG A 79 1.21 -5.33 -15.29
C ARG A 79 0.87 -4.16 -14.36
N THR A 80 1.35 -2.99 -14.71
CA THR A 80 1.03 -1.75 -14.02
C THR A 80 -0.15 -1.07 -14.70
N VAL A 81 -1.12 -0.62 -13.91
CA VAL A 81 -2.31 0.09 -14.36
C VAL A 81 -2.32 1.48 -13.73
N LEU A 82 -2.41 2.51 -14.57
CA LEU A 82 -2.39 3.91 -14.13
C LEU A 82 -3.78 4.53 -14.10
N ALA A 83 -4.78 3.88 -14.70
CA ALA A 83 -6.17 4.35 -14.74
C ALA A 83 -7.12 3.21 -14.32
N PRO A 84 -8.00 3.41 -13.32
CA PRO A 84 -8.09 4.61 -12.49
C PRO A 84 -6.84 4.79 -11.62
N ALA A 85 -6.50 6.05 -11.33
CA ALA A 85 -5.36 6.36 -10.46
C ALA A 85 -5.59 5.81 -9.04
N TRP A 86 -4.50 5.46 -8.37
CA TRP A 86 -4.56 5.09 -6.96
C TRP A 86 -5.06 6.26 -6.11
N SER A 87 -5.78 5.96 -5.05
CA SER A 87 -6.24 6.93 -4.05
C SER A 87 -5.99 6.35 -2.66
N SER A 88 -5.64 7.21 -1.71
CA SER A 88 -5.48 6.84 -0.30
C SER A 88 -6.77 6.28 0.32
N ASP A 89 -7.92 6.54 -0.29
CA ASP A 89 -9.20 5.95 0.12
C ASP A 89 -9.25 4.42 -0.11
N ARG A 90 -8.35 3.89 -0.91
CA ARG A 90 -8.21 2.44 -1.15
C ARG A 90 -7.49 1.69 -0.04
N ILE A 91 -6.79 2.39 0.86
CA ILE A 91 -6.15 1.77 2.01
C ILE A 91 -7.22 1.14 2.88
N THR A 92 -7.07 -0.16 3.18
CA THR A 92 -8.04 -0.89 4.00
C THR A 92 -8.03 -0.40 5.45
N ALA A 93 -9.09 -0.71 6.21
CA ALA A 93 -9.15 -0.41 7.64
C ALA A 93 -7.98 -1.07 8.40
N GLU A 94 -7.63 -2.30 8.04
CA GLU A 94 -6.48 -3.01 8.62
C GLU A 94 -5.15 -2.32 8.23
N GLY A 95 -5.02 -1.86 6.99
CA GLY A 95 -3.86 -1.09 6.55
C GLY A 95 -3.70 0.22 7.34
N ARG A 96 -4.79 0.93 7.58
CA ARG A 96 -4.80 2.16 8.41
C ARG A 96 -4.39 1.87 9.85
N ARG A 97 -4.90 0.80 10.43
CA ARG A 97 -4.53 0.35 11.77
C ARG A 97 -3.04 0.03 11.86
N LYS A 98 -2.49 -0.68 10.88
CA LYS A 98 -1.07 -1.03 10.83
C LYS A 98 -0.17 0.18 10.61
N LEU A 99 -0.59 1.15 9.80
CA LEU A 99 0.13 2.43 9.65
C LEU A 99 0.27 3.11 11.00
N ALA A 100 -0.83 3.30 11.72
CA ALA A 100 -0.82 3.93 13.04
C ALA A 100 0.06 3.17 14.04
N ALA A 101 -0.03 1.84 14.06
CA ALA A 101 0.81 0.99 14.91
C ALA A 101 2.30 1.08 14.57
N SER A 102 2.63 1.40 13.33
CA SER A 102 4.02 1.62 12.86
C SER A 102 4.50 3.06 13.09
N GLY A 103 3.70 3.91 13.71
CA GLY A 103 4.03 5.31 13.97
C GLY A 103 3.83 6.24 12.76
N ILE A 104 3.05 5.79 11.77
CA ILE A 104 2.68 6.58 10.59
C ILE A 104 1.22 6.99 10.71
N ALA A 105 0.93 8.29 10.72
CA ALA A 105 -0.44 8.75 10.76
C ALA A 105 -1.17 8.38 9.46
N PRO A 106 -2.30 7.65 9.53
CA PRO A 106 -3.08 7.32 8.35
C PRO A 106 -3.65 8.57 7.67
N PRO A 107 -3.86 8.55 6.34
CA PRO A 107 -4.47 9.67 5.65
C PRO A 107 -5.96 9.78 6.04
N ASP A 108 -6.38 11.00 6.34
CA ASP A 108 -7.79 11.31 6.64
C ASP A 108 -8.12 12.70 6.07
N ARG A 109 -8.94 12.72 5.02
CA ARG A 109 -9.37 13.96 4.35
C ARG A 109 -10.29 14.83 5.21
N ALA A 110 -10.92 14.25 6.22
CA ALA A 110 -11.82 14.97 7.13
C ALA A 110 -11.05 15.80 8.17
N LEU A 111 -9.77 15.53 8.37
CA LEU A 111 -8.94 16.22 9.35
C LEU A 111 -8.10 17.33 8.69
N PRO A 112 -8.03 18.53 9.28
CA PRO A 112 -7.18 19.60 8.78
C PRO A 112 -5.69 19.28 8.95
N GLN A 113 -5.34 18.51 9.97
CA GLN A 113 -4.00 18.03 10.28
C GLN A 113 -4.06 16.57 10.72
N PRO A 114 -3.02 15.76 10.42
CA PRO A 114 -2.99 14.39 10.90
C PRO A 114 -2.88 14.34 12.42
N ARG A 115 -3.52 13.35 13.03
CA ARG A 115 -3.38 13.10 14.47
C ARG A 115 -2.05 12.44 14.78
N CYS A 116 -1.46 12.81 15.90
CA CYS A 116 -0.25 12.15 16.40
C CYS A 116 -0.52 10.66 16.66
N PRO A 117 0.22 9.75 16.02
CA PRO A 117 0.01 8.31 16.23
C PRO A 117 0.46 7.81 17.60
N ARG A 118 1.18 8.64 18.37
CA ARG A 118 1.66 8.30 19.71
C ARG A 118 0.69 8.71 20.82
N CYS A 119 0.25 9.98 20.81
CA CYS A 119 -0.61 10.50 21.89
C CYS A 119 -2.03 10.82 21.46
N GLY A 120 -2.34 10.73 20.16
CA GLY A 120 -3.67 10.99 19.61
C GLY A 120 -4.05 12.47 19.47
N SER A 121 -3.17 13.39 19.83
CA SER A 121 -3.42 14.84 19.74
C SER A 121 -3.62 15.29 18.29
N GLY A 122 -4.58 16.19 18.09
CA GLY A 122 -4.76 16.89 16.81
C GLY A 122 -3.88 18.14 16.66
N GLU A 123 -3.17 18.53 17.71
CA GLU A 123 -2.25 19.68 17.72
C GLU A 123 -0.92 19.26 17.11
N THR A 124 -0.86 19.30 15.78
CA THR A 124 0.32 18.88 15.01
C THR A 124 0.66 19.92 13.95
N GLU A 125 1.92 19.97 13.53
CA GLU A 125 2.37 20.83 12.45
C GLU A 125 3.25 20.08 11.47
N GLN A 126 3.19 20.45 10.20
CA GLN A 126 4.04 19.89 9.16
C GLN A 126 5.43 20.55 9.23
N ILE A 127 6.47 19.71 9.31
CA ILE A 127 7.88 20.15 9.27
C ILE A 127 8.39 20.13 7.83
N SER A 128 8.03 19.08 7.07
CA SER A 128 8.45 18.91 5.68
C SER A 128 7.35 18.26 4.86
N ALA A 129 7.22 18.70 3.61
CA ALA A 129 6.30 18.08 2.65
C ALA A 129 6.70 16.65 2.28
N PHE A 130 7.94 16.25 2.56
CA PHE A 130 8.46 14.91 2.26
C PHE A 130 9.07 14.28 3.51
N GLY A 131 8.66 13.04 3.80
CA GLY A 131 9.27 12.18 4.79
C GLY A 131 10.36 11.30 4.18
N ALA A 132 10.48 10.07 4.66
CA ALA A 132 11.41 9.08 4.11
C ALA A 132 11.08 8.69 2.66
N THR A 133 9.82 8.80 2.26
CA THR A 133 9.33 8.56 0.90
C THR A 133 8.41 9.71 0.46
N PRO A 134 8.22 9.93 -0.87
CA PRO A 134 7.36 11.00 -1.37
C PRO A 134 5.87 10.86 -1.00
N CYS A 135 5.40 9.66 -0.67
CA CYS A 135 4.01 9.42 -0.24
C CYS A 135 3.74 9.84 1.20
N LYS A 136 4.77 10.21 1.97
CA LYS A 136 4.66 10.63 3.37
C LYS A 136 5.20 12.04 3.56
N ALA A 137 4.62 12.76 4.51
CA ALA A 137 5.12 14.05 5.00
C ALA A 137 5.64 13.90 6.42
N LEU A 138 6.56 14.78 6.82
CA LEU A 138 7.08 14.80 8.18
C LEU A 138 6.31 15.86 8.99
N HIS A 139 5.81 15.45 10.15
CA HIS A 139 5.07 16.28 11.10
C HIS A 139 5.70 16.23 12.49
N ARG A 140 5.30 17.15 13.33
CA ARG A 140 5.63 17.17 14.76
C ARG A 140 4.36 17.35 15.57
N CYS A 141 4.22 16.58 16.64
CA CYS A 141 3.18 16.79 17.63
C CYS A 141 3.56 17.94 18.55
N LEU A 142 2.66 18.90 18.74
CA LEU A 142 2.87 20.03 19.64
C LEU A 142 2.60 19.68 21.11
N THR A 143 1.89 18.57 21.34
CA THR A 143 1.55 18.08 22.69
C THR A 143 2.69 17.23 23.27
N CYS A 144 3.02 16.11 22.62
CA CYS A 144 4.08 15.19 23.11
C CYS A 144 5.47 15.50 22.57
N ARG A 145 5.59 16.44 21.62
CA ARG A 145 6.83 16.91 20.97
C ARG A 145 7.52 15.90 20.06
N GLU A 146 6.95 14.72 19.85
CA GLU A 146 7.51 13.69 18.97
C GLU A 146 7.31 14.02 17.50
N PRO A 147 8.34 13.83 16.66
CA PRO A 147 8.18 13.82 15.21
C PRO A 147 7.53 12.53 14.76
N PHE A 148 6.76 12.58 13.67
CA PHE A 148 6.15 11.42 13.06
C PHE A 148 5.94 11.65 11.58
N GLU A 149 5.84 10.55 10.81
CA GLU A 149 5.44 10.61 9.41
C GLU A 149 3.93 10.47 9.29
N ALA A 150 3.35 11.18 8.34
CA ALA A 150 1.95 11.07 7.99
C ALA A 150 1.83 10.67 6.52
N PHE A 151 0.99 9.68 6.22
CA PHE A 151 0.69 9.31 4.86
C PHE A 151 -0.15 10.40 4.21
N LYS A 152 0.23 10.85 3.02
CA LYS A 152 -0.48 11.93 2.31
C LYS A 152 -1.81 11.45 1.76
N CYS A 153 -2.78 12.35 1.69
CA CYS A 153 -4.02 12.12 0.93
C CYS A 153 -3.75 12.29 -0.57
N HIS A 154 -4.19 11.28 -1.36
CA HIS A 154 -4.09 11.26 -2.81
C HIS A 154 -5.42 10.93 -3.44
#